data_d805b1908da8b9993f19f8494581ba0f
#
_entry.id   d805b1908da8b9993f19f8494581ba0f
#
_cell.length_a   1.000
_cell.length_b   1.000
_cell.length_c   1.000
_cell.angle_alpha   90.00
_cell.angle_beta   90.00
_cell.angle_gamma   90.00
#
_symmetry.space_group_name_H-M   'P 1'
#
loop_
_entity.id
_entity.type
_entity.pdbx_description
1 polymer ?
#
loop_
_entity_poly.entity_id
_entity_poly.type
_entity_poly.pdbx_seq_one_letter_code
_entity_poly.pdbx_strand_id
1 'polypeptide(L)'
;MTFDDRVTIATPEGVPLDLLLAGLGSRFIAAIPDASIQAALLIATLLLSTTTSGSGFARAAFSILAFLIVFGYDVFFEVANAGRTPGKMITGLRVLRRDGRPVDFLTSAVRNILRVVDFLPVLYVVGAVMLVVTRDHQRLGDIAAGTIVVRERRASIPAGPLPPRAALLDGSFLGWDVSSVSSDEVAVVRRFLERRPSLTAAARNQLAWELSSRLRQKVTGLHDAWPPEPFLEGVIAAKDARGV
;
A
#
# COMPACT_ATOMS: atom_id res chain seq x y z
N MET A 1 2.09 17.88 20.55
CA MET A 1 2.97 16.74 20.26
C MET A 1 2.46 16.09 18.97
N THR A 2 3.02 16.45 17.83
CA THR A 2 2.75 15.79 16.56
C THR A 2 3.59 14.51 16.57
N PHE A 3 2.93 13.37 16.80
CA PHE A 3 3.55 12.06 16.59
C PHE A 3 3.77 11.93 15.09
N ASP A 4 5.00 11.99 14.67
CA ASP A 4 5.38 11.78 13.28
C ASP A 4 5.40 10.27 13.05
N ASP A 5 4.21 9.71 12.72
CA ASP A 5 4.00 8.28 12.44
C ASP A 5 4.60 7.86 11.09
N ARG A 6 5.69 8.50 10.67
CA ARG A 6 6.38 8.22 9.41
C ARG A 6 7.68 7.50 9.67
N VAL A 7 7.91 6.45 8.91
CA VAL A 7 9.19 5.75 8.83
C VAL A 7 9.72 5.85 7.43
N THR A 8 10.94 6.37 7.30
CA THR A 8 11.67 6.37 6.03
C THR A 8 12.50 5.09 5.95
N ILE A 9 12.22 4.26 4.96
CA ILE A 9 12.96 3.01 4.69
C ILE A 9 13.80 3.24 3.43
N ALA A 10 15.10 2.95 3.52
CA ALA A 10 15.94 2.87 2.33
C ALA A 10 15.67 1.52 1.62
N THR A 11 15.18 1.57 0.39
CA THR A 11 15.08 0.36 -0.43
C THR A 11 16.45 -0.12 -0.87
N PRO A 12 16.61 -1.40 -1.27
CA PRO A 12 17.87 -1.91 -1.80
C PRO A 12 18.42 -1.09 -2.99
N GLU A 13 17.53 -0.40 -3.69
CA GLU A 13 17.85 0.50 -4.81
C GLU A 13 18.25 1.92 -4.36
N GLY A 14 18.35 2.17 -3.04
CA GLY A 14 18.76 3.45 -2.47
C GLY A 14 17.68 4.55 -2.50
N VAL A 15 16.43 4.22 -2.81
CA VAL A 15 15.32 5.19 -2.81
C VAL A 15 14.69 5.25 -1.42
N PRO A 16 14.63 6.43 -0.75
CA PRO A 16 13.92 6.57 0.50
C PRO A 16 12.41 6.48 0.27
N LEU A 17 11.74 5.54 0.95
CA LEU A 17 10.28 5.41 0.98
C LEU A 17 9.75 5.92 2.31
N ASP A 18 8.95 6.98 2.27
CA ASP A 18 8.22 7.48 3.43
C ASP A 18 6.90 6.72 3.60
N LEU A 19 6.84 5.87 4.61
CA LEU A 19 5.68 5.05 4.91
C LEU A 19 4.99 5.55 6.17
N LEU A 20 3.65 5.57 6.15
CA LEU A 20 2.85 5.85 7.34
C LEU A 20 2.68 4.57 8.14
N LEU A 21 3.07 4.59 9.42
CA LEU A 21 2.86 3.48 10.33
C LEU A 21 1.37 3.30 10.65
N ALA A 22 0.97 2.04 10.80
CA ALA A 22 -0.38 1.71 11.24
C ALA A 22 -0.48 1.82 12.77
N GLY A 23 -1.20 2.81 13.26
CA GLY A 23 -1.51 2.96 14.69
C GLY A 23 -2.41 1.83 15.21
N LEU A 24 -2.51 1.73 16.54
CA LEU A 24 -3.31 0.73 17.27
C LEU A 24 -4.75 0.59 16.75
N GLY A 25 -5.45 1.72 16.61
CA GLY A 25 -6.85 1.75 16.18
C GLY A 25 -7.05 1.14 14.80
N SER A 26 -6.17 1.43 13.84
CA SER A 26 -6.27 0.89 12.49
C SER A 26 -6.02 -0.62 12.44
N ARG A 27 -5.09 -1.13 13.26
CA ARG A 27 -4.82 -2.57 13.40
C ARG A 27 -6.00 -3.30 14.04
N PHE A 28 -6.65 -2.68 15.03
CA PHE A 28 -7.82 -3.24 15.68
C PHE A 28 -8.99 -3.34 14.70
N ILE A 29 -9.27 -2.28 13.95
CA ILE A 29 -10.33 -2.28 12.91
C ILE A 29 -10.04 -3.34 11.85
N ALA A 30 -8.78 -3.54 11.45
CA ALA A 30 -8.41 -4.59 10.50
C ALA A 30 -8.60 -6.01 11.07
N ALA A 31 -8.42 -6.19 12.38
CA ALA A 31 -8.57 -7.50 13.01
C ALA A 31 -10.03 -7.96 13.10
N ILE A 32 -11.01 -7.05 13.09
CA ILE A 32 -12.44 -7.41 13.21
C ILE A 32 -12.91 -8.29 12.04
N PRO A 33 -12.73 -7.91 10.75
CA PRO A 33 -13.13 -8.77 9.64
C PRO A 33 -12.38 -10.11 9.63
N ASP A 34 -11.08 -10.11 9.94
CA ASP A 34 -10.30 -11.34 9.99
C ASP A 34 -10.81 -12.28 11.09
N ALA A 35 -11.06 -11.75 12.30
CA ALA A 35 -11.64 -12.51 13.40
C ALA A 35 -13.05 -13.04 13.08
N SER A 36 -13.88 -12.26 12.37
CA SER A 36 -15.20 -12.69 11.94
C SER A 36 -15.14 -13.86 10.95
N ILE A 37 -14.22 -13.81 9.99
CA ILE A 37 -14.00 -14.89 9.03
C ILE A 37 -13.49 -16.14 9.75
N GLN A 38 -12.49 -16.00 10.62
CA GLN A 38 -11.96 -17.12 11.41
C GLN A 38 -13.03 -17.75 12.30
N ALA A 39 -13.84 -16.93 12.98
CA ALA A 39 -14.94 -17.41 13.81
C ALA A 39 -15.99 -18.19 12.98
N ALA A 40 -16.37 -17.67 11.82
CA ALA A 40 -17.29 -18.37 10.91
C ALA A 40 -16.74 -19.73 10.45
N LEU A 41 -15.46 -19.79 10.09
CA LEU A 41 -14.80 -21.04 9.70
C LEU A 41 -14.72 -22.04 10.85
N LEU A 42 -14.44 -21.59 12.08
CA LEU A 42 -14.39 -22.43 13.27
C LEU A 42 -15.79 -22.96 13.63
N ILE A 43 -16.82 -22.13 13.56
CA ILE A 43 -18.22 -22.54 13.79
C ILE A 43 -18.61 -23.57 12.73
N ALA A 44 -18.32 -23.35 11.46
CA ALA A 44 -18.60 -24.32 10.40
C ALA A 44 -17.88 -25.67 10.66
N THR A 45 -16.61 -25.62 11.06
CA THR A 45 -15.82 -26.80 11.41
C THR A 45 -16.45 -27.55 12.59
N LEU A 46 -16.89 -26.83 13.63
CA LEU A 46 -17.53 -27.40 14.80
C LEU A 46 -18.87 -28.06 14.42
N LEU A 47 -19.74 -27.37 13.66
CA LEU A 47 -21.01 -27.91 13.21
C LEU A 47 -20.82 -29.18 12.34
N LEU A 48 -19.84 -29.17 11.44
CA LEU A 48 -19.52 -30.32 10.63
C LEU A 48 -19.00 -31.49 11.48
N SER A 49 -18.25 -31.22 12.54
CA SER A 49 -17.76 -32.26 13.46
C SER A 49 -18.87 -32.97 14.22
N THR A 50 -20.00 -32.28 14.50
CA THR A 50 -21.16 -32.89 15.19
C THR A 50 -21.95 -33.84 14.29
N THR A 51 -21.90 -33.65 12.97
CA THR A 51 -22.62 -34.52 12.00
C THR A 51 -21.86 -35.78 11.67
N THR A 52 -20.56 -35.81 11.98
CA THR A 52 -19.70 -36.95 11.63
C THR A 52 -19.60 -37.89 12.84
N SER A 53 -20.13 -39.10 12.72
CA SER A 53 -20.11 -40.12 13.81
C SER A 53 -18.68 -40.43 14.22
N GLY A 54 -18.27 -39.91 15.31
CA GLY A 54 -17.24 -40.12 16.30
C GLY A 54 -16.01 -41.02 16.04
N SER A 55 -15.51 -41.22 14.83
CA SER A 55 -14.23 -41.90 14.69
C SER A 55 -13.07 -41.02 15.21
N GLY A 56 -12.10 -41.62 15.89
CA GLY A 56 -10.91 -40.90 16.41
C GLY A 56 -10.18 -40.13 15.28
N PHE A 57 -10.19 -40.68 14.08
CA PHE A 57 -9.60 -40.04 12.89
C PHE A 57 -10.35 -38.74 12.51
N ALA A 58 -11.68 -38.76 12.49
CA ALA A 58 -12.47 -37.55 12.17
C ALA A 58 -12.21 -36.46 13.19
N ARG A 59 -12.20 -36.78 14.49
CA ARG A 59 -11.85 -35.82 15.55
C ARG A 59 -10.46 -35.23 15.37
N ALA A 60 -9.47 -36.03 15.06
CA ALA A 60 -8.11 -35.54 14.80
C ALA A 60 -8.07 -34.62 13.57
N ALA A 61 -8.76 -34.96 12.49
CA ALA A 61 -8.83 -34.13 11.30
C ALA A 61 -9.49 -32.76 11.57
N PHE A 62 -10.59 -32.70 12.32
CA PHE A 62 -11.23 -31.44 12.70
C PHE A 62 -10.36 -30.61 13.65
N SER A 63 -9.62 -31.26 14.56
CA SER A 63 -8.68 -30.54 15.44
C SER A 63 -7.53 -29.92 14.65
N ILE A 64 -6.99 -30.64 13.67
CA ILE A 64 -5.95 -30.12 12.76
C ILE A 64 -6.52 -28.96 11.94
N LEU A 65 -7.73 -29.10 11.40
CA LEU A 65 -8.36 -28.04 10.63
C LEU A 65 -8.59 -26.78 11.49
N ALA A 66 -9.09 -26.93 12.71
CA ALA A 66 -9.25 -25.82 13.64
C ALA A 66 -7.92 -25.13 13.95
N PHE A 67 -6.86 -25.91 14.17
CA PHE A 67 -5.50 -25.41 14.36
C PHE A 67 -5.04 -24.59 13.12
N LEU A 68 -5.23 -25.12 11.93
CA LEU A 68 -4.87 -24.42 10.69
C LEU A 68 -5.66 -23.12 10.48
N ILE A 69 -6.93 -23.09 10.89
CA ILE A 69 -7.74 -21.87 10.84
C ILE A 69 -7.18 -20.82 11.80
N VAL A 70 -6.84 -21.19 13.02
CA VAL A 70 -6.37 -20.23 14.03
C VAL A 70 -4.98 -19.70 13.71
N PHE A 71 -4.05 -20.58 13.32
CA PHE A 71 -2.64 -20.24 13.14
C PHE A 71 -2.24 -20.06 11.67
N GLY A 72 -2.82 -20.85 10.78
CA GLY A 72 -2.48 -20.84 9.36
C GLY A 72 -3.15 -19.73 8.57
N TYR A 73 -4.33 -19.26 8.99
CA TYR A 73 -5.08 -18.23 8.27
C TYR A 73 -4.24 -16.97 7.98
N ASP A 74 -3.71 -16.34 9.03
CA ASP A 74 -2.93 -15.12 8.87
C ASP A 74 -1.66 -15.38 8.04
N VAL A 75 -0.96 -16.49 8.31
CA VAL A 75 0.27 -16.86 7.58
C VAL A 75 -0.03 -17.06 6.10
N PHE A 76 -1.08 -17.81 5.79
CA PHE A 76 -1.49 -18.09 4.41
C PHE A 76 -1.80 -16.80 3.64
N PHE A 77 -2.67 -15.96 4.20
CA PHE A 77 -3.06 -14.73 3.51
C PHE A 77 -1.93 -13.71 3.41
N GLU A 78 -1.09 -13.56 4.41
CA GLU A 78 0.05 -12.65 4.36
C GLU A 78 1.09 -13.06 3.32
N VAL A 79 1.37 -14.35 3.21
CA VAL A 79 2.31 -14.87 2.20
C VAL A 79 1.71 -14.76 0.80
N ALA A 80 0.45 -15.21 0.62
CA ALA A 80 -0.22 -15.20 -0.67
C ALA A 80 -0.48 -13.79 -1.21
N ASN A 81 -0.75 -12.82 -0.32
CA ASN A 81 -1.13 -11.46 -0.71
C ASN A 81 -0.08 -10.41 -0.30
N ALA A 82 1.20 -10.79 -0.29
CA ALA A 82 2.33 -9.89 -0.05
C ALA A 82 2.16 -9.04 1.22
N GLY A 83 1.82 -9.65 2.35
CA GLY A 83 1.69 -9.02 3.66
C GLY A 83 0.30 -8.52 4.01
N ARG A 84 -0.76 -9.03 3.35
CA ARG A 84 -2.14 -8.57 3.59
C ARG A 84 -3.07 -9.73 3.91
N THR A 85 -3.89 -9.59 4.96
CA THR A 85 -5.07 -10.41 5.21
C THR A 85 -6.31 -9.72 4.62
N PRO A 86 -7.46 -10.40 4.48
CA PRO A 86 -8.72 -9.77 4.05
C PRO A 86 -9.07 -8.50 4.84
N GLY A 87 -8.97 -8.53 6.17
CA GLY A 87 -9.22 -7.37 7.00
C GLY A 87 -8.22 -6.23 6.79
N LYS A 88 -6.94 -6.56 6.57
CA LYS A 88 -5.92 -5.57 6.22
C LYS A 88 -6.14 -4.97 4.83
N MET A 89 -6.63 -5.74 3.86
CA MET A 89 -6.98 -5.22 2.54
C MET A 89 -8.11 -4.18 2.62
N ILE A 90 -9.16 -4.46 3.43
CA ILE A 90 -10.29 -3.55 3.64
C ILE A 90 -9.82 -2.23 4.26
N THR A 91 -8.89 -2.30 5.21
CA THR A 91 -8.41 -1.12 5.95
C THR A 91 -7.20 -0.43 5.31
N GLY A 92 -6.69 -0.96 4.20
CA GLY A 92 -5.50 -0.43 3.52
C GLY A 92 -4.22 -0.61 4.33
N LEU A 93 -4.11 -1.69 5.10
CA LEU A 93 -2.92 -2.03 5.85
C LEU A 93 -2.09 -3.10 5.16
N ARG A 94 -0.78 -3.03 5.36
CA ARG A 94 0.17 -4.00 4.83
C ARG A 94 1.30 -4.26 5.81
N VAL A 95 1.70 -5.51 5.92
CA VAL A 95 2.90 -5.92 6.64
C VAL A 95 4.08 -5.94 5.69
N LEU A 96 5.15 -5.27 6.08
CA LEU A 96 6.42 -5.28 5.36
C LEU A 96 7.55 -5.66 6.31
N ARG A 97 8.62 -6.19 5.77
CA ARG A 97 9.89 -6.31 6.48
C ARG A 97 10.53 -4.92 6.61
N ARG A 98 11.43 -4.74 7.56
CA ARG A 98 12.16 -3.47 7.75
C ARG A 98 13.01 -3.05 6.54
N ASP A 99 13.34 -4.00 5.66
CA ASP A 99 14.02 -3.74 4.39
C ASP A 99 13.06 -3.36 3.23
N GLY A 100 11.77 -3.16 3.51
CA GLY A 100 10.75 -2.79 2.53
C GLY A 100 10.21 -3.96 1.69
N ARG A 101 10.74 -5.17 1.87
CA ARG A 101 10.30 -6.36 1.13
C ARG A 101 9.00 -6.93 1.70
N PRO A 102 8.20 -7.63 0.90
CA PRO A 102 7.06 -8.41 1.40
C PRO A 102 7.52 -9.46 2.43
N VAL A 103 6.62 -9.82 3.33
CA VAL A 103 6.87 -10.90 4.29
C VAL A 103 6.91 -12.25 3.59
N ASP A 104 7.87 -13.08 3.99
CA ASP A 104 7.95 -14.48 3.60
C ASP A 104 7.22 -15.39 4.61
N PHE A 105 7.18 -16.69 4.32
CA PHE A 105 6.51 -17.68 5.17
C PHE A 105 7.10 -17.71 6.59
N LEU A 106 8.42 -17.73 6.71
CA LEU A 106 9.08 -17.83 8.01
C LEU A 106 8.83 -16.60 8.87
N THR A 107 8.97 -15.41 8.27
CA THR A 107 8.70 -14.13 8.93
C THR A 107 7.24 -14.04 9.40
N SER A 108 6.28 -14.45 8.55
CA SER A 108 4.87 -14.46 8.91
C SER A 108 4.56 -15.50 9.98
N ALA A 109 5.15 -16.70 9.90
CA ALA A 109 4.96 -17.77 10.89
C ALA A 109 5.48 -17.34 12.28
N VAL A 110 6.71 -16.83 12.38
CA VAL A 110 7.28 -16.34 13.65
C VAL A 110 6.39 -15.26 14.26
N ARG A 111 5.93 -14.31 13.46
CA ARG A 111 5.07 -13.22 13.88
C ARG A 111 3.73 -13.71 14.43
N ASN A 112 3.11 -14.67 13.76
CA ASN A 112 1.80 -15.18 14.14
C ASN A 112 1.87 -16.20 15.29
N ILE A 113 2.96 -16.96 15.43
CA ILE A 113 3.20 -17.81 16.61
C ILE A 113 3.36 -16.95 17.86
N LEU A 114 4.15 -15.89 17.79
CA LEU A 114 4.34 -14.97 18.92
C LEU A 114 3.07 -14.17 19.27
N ARG A 115 2.13 -14.04 18.34
CA ARG A 115 0.80 -13.49 18.62
C ARG A 115 0.06 -14.29 19.72
N VAL A 116 0.29 -15.59 19.84
CA VAL A 116 -0.30 -16.42 20.92
C VAL A 116 0.18 -15.94 22.28
N VAL A 117 1.44 -15.56 22.38
CA VAL A 117 2.03 -15.00 23.60
C VAL A 117 1.33 -13.69 23.96
N ASP A 118 0.97 -12.87 22.96
CA ASP A 118 0.22 -11.63 23.16
C ASP A 118 -1.22 -11.87 23.69
N PHE A 119 -1.80 -13.07 23.49
CA PHE A 119 -3.14 -13.43 24.00
C PHE A 119 -3.15 -13.89 25.46
N LEU A 120 -2.01 -14.21 26.07
CA LEU A 120 -1.95 -14.53 27.47
C LEU A 120 -2.29 -13.29 28.31
N PRO A 121 -3.19 -13.39 29.33
CA PRO A 121 -3.79 -12.23 29.98
C PRO A 121 -2.79 -11.25 30.59
N VAL A 122 -1.65 -11.73 31.07
CA VAL A 122 -0.57 -10.88 31.60
C VAL A 122 0.24 -10.25 30.47
N LEU A 123 0.45 -10.94 29.36
CA LEU A 123 1.27 -10.49 28.22
C LEU A 123 0.47 -9.65 27.23
N TYR A 124 -0.87 -9.72 27.25
CA TYR A 124 -1.72 -8.81 26.48
C TYR A 124 -1.49 -7.34 26.89
N VAL A 125 -1.34 -7.09 28.19
CA VAL A 125 -0.97 -5.76 28.70
C VAL A 125 0.43 -5.39 28.20
N VAL A 126 1.39 -6.33 28.20
CA VAL A 126 2.75 -6.08 27.68
C VAL A 126 2.73 -5.79 26.18
N GLY A 127 1.99 -6.57 25.39
CA GLY A 127 1.83 -6.32 23.95
C GLY A 127 1.19 -4.97 23.64
N ALA A 128 0.16 -4.57 24.40
CA ALA A 128 -0.48 -3.26 24.28
C ALA A 128 0.46 -2.12 24.72
N VAL A 129 1.19 -2.29 25.82
CA VAL A 129 2.19 -1.32 26.28
C VAL A 129 3.33 -1.17 25.27
N MET A 130 3.82 -2.29 24.71
CA MET A 130 4.86 -2.25 23.67
C MET A 130 4.42 -1.47 22.43
N LEU A 131 3.16 -1.62 22.00
CA LEU A 131 2.61 -0.86 20.86
C LEU A 131 2.53 0.66 21.13
N VAL A 132 2.39 1.05 22.40
CA VAL A 132 2.34 2.47 22.79
C VAL A 132 3.76 3.03 23.01
N VAL A 133 4.65 2.22 23.59
CA VAL A 133 5.99 2.66 23.99
C VAL A 133 7.00 2.57 22.86
N THR A 134 6.84 1.63 21.92
CA THR A 134 7.76 1.51 20.78
C THR A 134 7.52 2.61 19.75
N ARG A 135 8.61 3.22 19.27
CA ARG A 135 8.57 4.28 18.24
C ARG A 135 7.87 3.83 16.96
N ASP A 136 7.97 2.56 16.61
CA ASP A 136 7.43 2.00 15.36
C ASP A 136 6.07 1.31 15.57
N HIS A 137 5.43 1.46 16.75
CA HIS A 137 4.15 0.81 17.09
C HIS A 137 4.15 -0.70 16.80
N GLN A 138 5.22 -1.40 17.18
CA GLN A 138 5.43 -2.83 16.92
C GLN A 138 4.94 -3.69 18.09
N ARG A 139 4.30 -4.84 17.78
CA ARG A 139 4.03 -5.91 18.74
C ARG A 139 5.30 -6.76 18.95
N LEU A 140 5.32 -7.59 20.01
CA LEU A 140 6.43 -8.51 20.24
C LEU A 140 6.73 -9.37 19.01
N GLY A 141 5.69 -9.90 18.36
CA GLY A 141 5.82 -10.67 17.13
C GLY A 141 6.38 -9.86 15.96
N ASP A 142 6.02 -8.58 15.83
CA ASP A 142 6.56 -7.70 14.77
C ASP A 142 8.05 -7.41 15.00
N ILE A 143 8.46 -7.19 16.27
CA ILE A 143 9.86 -6.94 16.65
C ILE A 143 10.72 -8.17 16.37
N ALA A 144 10.28 -9.34 16.84
CA ALA A 144 11.01 -10.59 16.68
C ALA A 144 11.14 -11.03 15.20
N ALA A 145 10.13 -10.74 14.39
CA ALA A 145 10.13 -11.03 12.96
C ALA A 145 10.75 -9.91 12.09
N GLY A 146 11.19 -8.78 12.68
CA GLY A 146 11.75 -7.65 11.94
C GLY A 146 10.78 -7.02 10.95
N THR A 147 9.48 -6.91 11.32
CA THR A 147 8.41 -6.40 10.46
C THR A 147 7.80 -5.11 11.00
N ILE A 148 7.20 -4.35 10.12
CA ILE A 148 6.39 -3.18 10.42
C ILE A 148 5.04 -3.29 9.72
N VAL A 149 4.01 -2.68 10.29
CA VAL A 149 2.70 -2.57 9.65
C VAL A 149 2.51 -1.14 9.19
N VAL A 150 2.35 -0.97 7.90
CA VAL A 150 2.19 0.34 7.27
C VAL A 150 0.78 0.51 6.73
N ARG A 151 0.35 1.75 6.68
CA ARG A 151 -0.87 2.12 5.96
C ARG A 151 -0.47 2.41 4.52
N GLU A 152 -0.96 1.59 3.59
CA GLU A 152 -0.87 1.96 2.19
C GLU A 152 -1.74 3.21 2.01
N ARG A 153 -1.11 4.34 1.71
CA ARG A 153 -1.86 5.37 1.04
C ARG A 153 -2.35 4.71 -0.26
N ARG A 154 -3.62 4.36 -0.35
CA ARG A 154 -4.24 4.45 -1.68
C ARG A 154 -3.84 5.85 -2.11
N ALA A 155 -2.99 5.95 -3.12
CA ALA A 155 -2.87 7.20 -3.82
C ALA A 155 -4.32 7.52 -4.22
N SER A 156 -5.01 8.24 -3.36
CA SER A 156 -6.13 9.03 -3.81
C SER A 156 -5.43 10.01 -4.73
N ILE A 157 -5.34 9.61 -5.98
CA ILE A 157 -5.28 10.57 -7.05
C ILE A 157 -6.40 11.52 -6.65
N PRO A 158 -6.13 12.79 -6.32
CA PRO A 158 -7.21 13.74 -6.35
C PRO A 158 -7.78 13.51 -7.75
N ALA A 159 -8.97 12.93 -7.81
CA ALA A 159 -9.75 12.94 -9.01
C ALA A 159 -10.22 14.39 -9.17
N GLY A 160 -9.24 15.28 -9.40
CA GLY A 160 -9.51 16.42 -10.21
C GLY A 160 -10.06 15.82 -11.50
N PRO A 161 -11.18 16.33 -12.01
CA PRO A 161 -11.71 15.85 -13.28
C PRO A 161 -10.51 15.81 -14.24
N LEU A 162 -10.20 14.59 -14.74
CA LEU A 162 -9.34 14.47 -15.89
C LEU A 162 -9.95 15.43 -16.89
N PRO A 163 -9.23 16.45 -17.38
CA PRO A 163 -9.76 17.24 -18.48
C PRO A 163 -10.11 16.18 -19.51
N PRO A 164 -11.32 16.24 -20.06
CA PRO A 164 -11.73 15.27 -21.05
C PRO A 164 -10.65 15.28 -22.12
N ARG A 165 -10.32 14.11 -22.64
CA ARG A 165 -9.45 13.97 -23.83
C ARG A 165 -9.90 14.91 -24.95
N ALA A 166 -11.14 15.37 -24.92
CA ALA A 166 -11.71 16.45 -25.66
C ALA A 166 -10.98 17.81 -25.50
N ALA A 167 -10.42 18.12 -24.32
CA ALA A 167 -9.69 19.39 -24.14
C ALA A 167 -8.34 19.41 -24.88
N LEU A 168 -7.74 18.25 -25.13
CA LEU A 168 -6.60 18.11 -26.05
C LEU A 168 -7.04 18.21 -27.52
N LEU A 169 -8.33 17.93 -27.81
CA LEU A 169 -8.91 18.05 -29.14
C LEU A 169 -9.37 19.49 -29.46
N ASP A 170 -9.65 20.31 -28.45
CA ASP A 170 -10.09 21.71 -28.61
C ASP A 170 -8.94 22.67 -28.97
N GLY A 171 -7.70 22.20 -29.06
CA GLY A 171 -6.56 23.04 -29.43
C GLY A 171 -6.21 24.14 -28.41
N SER A 172 -6.69 24.01 -27.16
CA SER A 172 -6.44 25.01 -26.10
C SER A 172 -4.94 25.18 -25.77
N PHE A 173 -4.09 24.20 -26.13
CA PHE A 173 -2.63 24.27 -26.03
C PHE A 173 -1.97 25.09 -27.16
N LEU A 174 -2.69 25.44 -28.24
CA LEU A 174 -2.13 26.23 -29.35
C LEU A 174 -1.77 27.65 -28.92
N GLY A 175 -2.42 28.17 -27.88
CA GLY A 175 -2.09 29.45 -27.25
C GLY A 175 -0.91 29.45 -26.31
N TRP A 176 -0.37 28.26 -25.96
CA TRP A 176 0.75 28.18 -25.02
C TRP A 176 2.06 28.56 -25.69
N ASP A 177 2.80 29.45 -25.08
CA ASP A 177 4.17 29.71 -25.51
C ASP A 177 5.12 28.74 -24.80
N VAL A 178 5.68 27.81 -25.56
CA VAL A 178 6.62 26.78 -25.15
C VAL A 178 8.03 27.02 -25.69
N SER A 179 8.33 28.23 -26.16
CA SER A 179 9.65 28.58 -26.74
C SER A 179 10.80 28.37 -25.75
N SER A 180 10.56 28.68 -24.49
CA SER A 180 11.53 28.53 -23.38
C SER A 180 11.76 27.09 -22.93
N VAL A 181 10.99 26.11 -23.43
CA VAL A 181 11.20 24.69 -23.13
C VAL A 181 12.23 24.12 -24.09
N SER A 182 13.34 23.60 -23.55
CA SER A 182 14.46 23.05 -24.35
C SER A 182 14.09 21.70 -24.98
N SER A 183 14.82 21.32 -26.04
CA SER A 183 14.68 20.02 -26.70
C SER A 183 14.97 18.85 -25.74
N ASP A 184 15.91 19.02 -24.81
CA ASP A 184 16.25 18.01 -23.80
C ASP A 184 15.09 17.80 -22.83
N GLU A 185 14.41 18.88 -22.39
CA GLU A 185 13.23 18.80 -21.53
C GLU A 185 12.07 18.12 -22.24
N VAL A 186 11.86 18.42 -23.51
CA VAL A 186 10.87 17.73 -24.36
C VAL A 186 11.17 16.24 -24.45
N ALA A 187 12.44 15.86 -24.64
CA ALA A 187 12.84 14.45 -24.70
C ALA A 187 12.58 13.72 -23.38
N VAL A 188 12.81 14.38 -22.23
CA VAL A 188 12.51 13.81 -20.90
C VAL A 188 11.00 13.59 -20.74
N VAL A 189 10.18 14.56 -21.13
CA VAL A 189 8.72 14.44 -21.06
C VAL A 189 8.20 13.31 -21.97
N ARG A 190 8.69 13.21 -23.22
CA ARG A 190 8.35 12.11 -24.13
C ARG A 190 8.67 10.76 -23.52
N ARG A 191 9.88 10.60 -22.98
CA ARG A 191 10.31 9.35 -22.33
C ARG A 191 9.43 9.01 -21.12
N PHE A 192 9.01 10.00 -20.35
CA PHE A 192 8.05 9.79 -19.24
C PHE A 192 6.71 9.29 -19.78
N LEU A 193 6.12 9.97 -20.79
CA LEU A 193 4.82 9.61 -21.36
C LEU A 193 4.82 8.21 -22.01
N GLU A 194 5.92 7.83 -22.65
CA GLU A 194 6.10 6.49 -23.22
C GLU A 194 6.17 5.41 -22.14
N ARG A 195 6.87 5.69 -21.04
CA ARG A 195 7.06 4.73 -19.93
C ARG A 195 5.90 4.71 -18.92
N ARG A 196 4.99 5.66 -18.96
CA ARG A 196 3.89 5.79 -17.99
C ARG A 196 3.07 4.51 -17.77
N PRO A 197 2.82 3.65 -18.78
CA PRO A 197 2.05 2.41 -18.55
C PRO A 197 2.80 1.38 -17.71
N SER A 198 4.13 1.45 -17.68
CA SER A 198 4.99 0.54 -16.91
C SER A 198 5.30 1.05 -15.50
N LEU A 199 4.94 2.30 -15.18
CA LEU A 199 5.18 2.90 -13.87
C LEU A 199 4.06 2.56 -12.89
N THR A 200 4.43 2.44 -11.61
CA THR A 200 3.41 2.39 -10.54
C THR A 200 2.69 3.73 -10.44
N ALA A 201 1.42 3.72 -10.01
CA ALA A 201 0.62 4.93 -9.91
C ALA A 201 1.29 6.03 -9.05
N ALA A 202 2.00 5.65 -7.99
CA ALA A 202 2.72 6.58 -7.12
C ALA A 202 3.91 7.23 -7.85
N ALA A 203 4.76 6.44 -8.49
CA ALA A 203 5.92 6.95 -9.25
C ALA A 203 5.49 7.81 -10.44
N ARG A 204 4.43 7.40 -11.13
CA ARG A 204 3.83 8.13 -12.24
C ARG A 204 3.37 9.53 -11.81
N ASN A 205 2.60 9.60 -10.71
CA ASN A 205 2.10 10.88 -10.19
C ASN A 205 3.23 11.79 -9.69
N GLN A 206 4.22 11.21 -9.00
CA GLN A 206 5.37 11.97 -8.51
C GLN A 206 6.18 12.57 -9.65
N LEU A 207 6.53 11.76 -10.65
CA LEU A 207 7.27 12.24 -11.82
C LEU A 207 6.49 13.25 -12.63
N ALA A 208 5.18 13.02 -12.84
CA ALA A 208 4.31 13.97 -13.53
C ALA A 208 4.27 15.32 -12.79
N TRP A 209 4.16 15.30 -11.46
CA TRP A 209 4.16 16.51 -10.66
C TRP A 209 5.51 17.24 -10.72
N GLU A 210 6.61 16.52 -10.59
CA GLU A 210 7.96 17.10 -10.64
C GLU A 210 8.25 17.73 -11.99
N LEU A 211 7.98 17.02 -13.09
CA LEU A 211 8.19 17.53 -14.44
C LEU A 211 7.28 18.72 -14.72
N SER A 212 5.99 18.63 -14.36
CA SER A 212 5.05 19.73 -14.58
C SER A 212 5.39 20.98 -13.78
N SER A 213 5.83 20.85 -12.52
CA SER A 213 6.19 21.99 -11.68
C SER A 213 7.39 22.76 -12.22
N ARG A 214 8.37 22.07 -12.80
CA ARG A 214 9.54 22.70 -13.47
C ARG A 214 9.14 23.41 -14.77
N LEU A 215 8.30 22.77 -15.58
CA LEU A 215 7.95 23.31 -16.90
C LEU A 215 6.92 24.43 -16.84
N ARG A 216 6.03 24.47 -15.83
CA ARG A 216 5.04 25.54 -15.66
C ARG A 216 5.67 26.93 -15.57
N GLN A 217 6.87 27.04 -15.03
CA GLN A 217 7.60 28.30 -14.95
C GLN A 217 8.10 28.81 -16.31
N LYS A 218 8.17 27.92 -17.29
CA LYS A 218 8.68 28.19 -18.65
C LYS A 218 7.59 28.30 -19.71
N VAL A 219 6.36 27.92 -19.37
CA VAL A 219 5.21 27.96 -20.30
C VAL A 219 4.34 29.13 -19.92
N THR A 220 4.10 30.03 -20.89
CA THR A 220 3.20 31.17 -20.73
C THR A 220 1.93 30.99 -21.58
N GLY A 221 0.87 31.74 -21.24
CA GLY A 221 -0.43 31.58 -21.90
C GLY A 221 -1.32 30.50 -21.32
N LEU A 222 -0.99 30.01 -20.12
CA LEU A 222 -1.84 29.08 -19.34
C LEU A 222 -3.01 29.85 -18.73
N HIS A 223 -4.24 29.59 -19.20
CA HIS A 223 -5.45 30.22 -18.66
C HIS A 223 -6.08 29.42 -17.53
N ASP A 224 -5.81 28.11 -17.43
CA ASP A 224 -6.40 27.19 -16.46
C ASP A 224 -5.36 26.37 -15.68
N ALA A 225 -5.75 25.88 -14.49
CA ALA A 225 -4.94 24.97 -13.69
C ALA A 225 -5.01 23.55 -14.24
N TRP A 226 -4.19 23.23 -15.22
CA TRP A 226 -4.11 21.89 -15.82
C TRP A 226 -3.51 20.88 -14.83
N PRO A 227 -4.06 19.65 -14.76
CA PRO A 227 -3.42 18.56 -14.05
C PRO A 227 -2.03 18.22 -14.63
N PRO A 228 -1.11 17.64 -13.83
CA PRO A 228 0.27 17.42 -14.27
C PRO A 228 0.45 16.68 -15.59
N GLU A 229 -0.19 15.50 -15.77
CA GLU A 229 -0.01 14.72 -16.99
C GLU A 229 -0.62 15.38 -18.23
N PRO A 230 -1.90 15.83 -18.22
CA PRO A 230 -2.46 16.57 -19.34
C PRO A 230 -1.69 17.84 -19.70
N PHE A 231 -1.10 18.52 -18.71
CA PHE A 231 -0.21 19.64 -18.98
C PHE A 231 1.03 19.20 -19.77
N LEU A 232 1.68 18.11 -19.37
CA LEU A 232 2.85 17.57 -20.08
C LEU A 232 2.50 17.11 -21.50
N GLU A 233 1.34 16.48 -21.70
CA GLU A 233 0.81 16.13 -23.04
C GLU A 233 0.59 17.39 -23.90
N GLY A 234 0.01 18.44 -23.30
CA GLY A 234 -0.19 19.72 -23.96
C GLY A 234 1.10 20.41 -24.39
N VAL A 235 2.15 20.35 -23.55
CA VAL A 235 3.49 20.90 -23.88
C VAL A 235 4.08 20.19 -25.10
N ILE A 236 3.99 18.85 -25.17
CA ILE A 236 4.48 18.08 -26.32
C ILE A 236 3.66 18.47 -27.58
N ALA A 237 2.32 18.47 -27.47
CA ALA A 237 1.46 18.83 -28.58
C ALA A 237 1.72 20.26 -29.11
N ALA A 238 1.96 21.23 -28.20
CA ALA A 238 2.30 22.61 -28.58
C ALA A 238 3.68 22.71 -29.27
N LYS A 239 4.66 21.91 -28.86
CA LYS A 239 5.99 21.83 -29.50
C LYS A 239 5.89 21.21 -30.90
N ASP A 240 5.18 20.07 -31.01
CA ASP A 240 5.00 19.36 -32.27
C ASP A 240 4.25 20.21 -33.31
N ALA A 241 3.24 20.97 -32.87
CA ALA A 241 2.50 21.92 -33.75
C ALA A 241 3.38 23.05 -34.29
N ARG A 242 4.48 23.39 -33.63
CA ARG A 242 5.40 24.46 -34.06
C ARG A 242 6.61 23.94 -34.84
N GLY A 243 6.75 22.62 -35.01
CA GLY A 243 7.81 22.02 -35.85
C GLY A 243 9.22 22.19 -35.32
N VAL A 244 9.40 22.32 -33.99
CA VAL A 244 10.69 22.52 -33.33
C VAL A 244 11.01 21.34 -32.40
#